data_baf4d6d7d96025ffdfd26b452a40bfbc
#
_entry.id   baf4d6d7d96025ffdfd26b452a40bfbc
#
_cell.length_a   1.000
_cell.length_b   1.000
_cell.length_c   1.000
_cell.angle_alpha   90.00
_cell.angle_beta   90.00
_cell.angle_gamma   90.00
#
_symmetry.space_group_name_H-M   'P 1'
#
loop_
_entity.id
_entity.type
_entity.pdbx_description
1 polymer ?
#
loop_
_entity_poly.entity_id
_entity_poly.type
_entity_poly.pdbx_seq_one_letter_code
_entity_poly.pdbx_strand_id
1 'polypeptide(L)'
;MSLLFVSGLITACSENGSDNNGDNTDIEEVVPGTNHKILIAYFSEPLPDGIDAVTSASRVIVDGDLYGSVQYVATVIQEATGGDMIRIQTAQPYPDNFDDLAAQADNERQNDIHPTLATEIDNFNDYDVIFVGYPIRWYQMPMAMYSFFDKFDCSGKTLIPFSTHGGSGWSGTLEDIRELVPGATMVDGYSISRNNTATSRNGILNWLRKIGMTE
;
A
#
# COMPACT_ATOMS: atom_id res chain seq x y z
N MET A 1 16.84 26.62 66.63
CA MET A 1 17.35 27.69 65.78
C MET A 1 16.85 27.32 64.37
N SER A 2 15.68 27.68 64.02
CA SER A 2 15.24 28.94 63.38
C SER A 2 16.08 29.32 62.13
N LEU A 3 15.52 29.17 60.94
CA LEU A 3 15.05 30.28 60.13
C LEU A 3 14.34 29.80 58.85
N LEU A 4 13.08 30.21 58.76
CA LEU A 4 12.26 30.28 57.54
C LEU A 4 12.85 31.34 56.60
N PHE A 5 12.70 31.14 55.26
CA PHE A 5 12.41 32.26 54.38
C PHE A 5 11.44 31.83 53.27
N VAL A 6 10.37 32.60 53.19
CA VAL A 6 9.25 32.61 52.27
C VAL A 6 9.53 33.66 51.17
N SER A 7 8.82 33.52 50.08
CA SER A 7 8.52 34.52 49.02
C SER A 7 9.22 34.26 47.69
N GLY A 8 8.58 34.37 46.54
CA GLY A 8 7.33 35.02 46.19
C GLY A 8 6.88 34.64 44.79
N LEU A 9 5.60 34.74 44.60
CA LEU A 9 4.89 34.69 43.30
C LEU A 9 5.34 35.82 42.38
N ILE A 10 5.47 35.52 41.09
CA ILE A 10 5.12 36.50 40.04
C ILE A 10 4.30 35.81 38.98
N THR A 11 3.05 36.24 38.86
CA THR A 11 2.09 36.01 37.79
C THR A 11 2.49 36.86 36.59
N ALA A 12 2.55 36.29 35.40
CA ALA A 12 2.39 37.08 34.18
C ALA A 12 1.59 36.23 33.16
N CYS A 13 0.33 36.57 32.97
CA CYS A 13 -0.46 36.17 31.82
C CYS A 13 0.10 36.83 30.55
N SER A 14 0.19 36.08 29.48
CA SER A 14 0.09 36.60 28.13
C SER A 14 -0.63 35.56 27.27
N GLU A 15 -1.85 35.88 26.91
CA GLU A 15 -2.64 35.23 25.87
C GLU A 15 -1.97 35.42 24.52
N ASN A 16 -1.80 34.34 23.76
CA ASN A 16 -1.90 34.40 22.31
C ASN A 16 -2.38 33.07 21.82
N GLY A 17 -3.63 33.07 21.31
CA GLY A 17 -4.22 31.97 20.64
C GLY A 17 -3.47 31.65 19.34
N SER A 18 -3.32 30.38 19.11
CA SER A 18 -3.04 29.83 17.79
C SER A 18 -3.71 28.46 17.76
N ASP A 19 -4.85 28.42 17.12
CA ASP A 19 -5.57 27.19 16.80
C ASP A 19 -4.69 26.35 15.88
N ASN A 20 -4.04 25.34 16.42
CA ASN A 20 -3.52 24.21 15.67
C ASN A 20 -4.48 23.06 15.89
N ASN A 21 -5.44 22.92 14.98
CA ASN A 21 -6.12 21.67 14.71
C ASN A 21 -5.07 20.70 14.14
N GLY A 22 -4.33 20.05 15.01
CA GLY A 22 -3.57 18.87 14.70
C GLY A 22 -4.56 17.71 14.62
N ASP A 23 -4.83 17.29 13.41
CA ASP A 23 -5.44 15.99 13.12
C ASP A 23 -4.48 14.91 13.67
N ASN A 24 -4.72 14.52 14.91
CA ASN A 24 -3.99 13.46 15.59
C ASN A 24 -4.61 12.13 15.14
N THR A 25 -4.32 11.73 13.90
CA THR A 25 -4.54 10.35 13.50
C THR A 25 -3.55 9.51 14.30
N ASP A 26 -4.06 8.81 15.31
CA ASP A 26 -3.32 7.79 16.04
C ASP A 26 -2.81 6.77 15.01
N ILE A 27 -1.53 6.84 14.66
CA ILE A 27 -0.86 5.87 13.81
C ILE A 27 -0.64 4.65 14.73
N GLU A 28 -1.48 3.62 14.59
CA GLU A 28 -1.21 2.35 15.23
C GLU A 28 0.10 1.79 14.65
N GLU A 29 1.13 1.80 15.46
CA GLU A 29 2.44 1.23 15.16
C GLU A 29 2.34 -0.29 15.22
N VAL A 30 2.73 -0.99 14.14
CA VAL A 30 2.84 -2.46 14.20
C VAL A 30 3.94 -2.79 15.20
N VAL A 31 3.60 -3.54 16.27
CA VAL A 31 4.53 -3.82 17.36
C VAL A 31 5.66 -4.72 16.86
N PRO A 32 6.92 -4.25 16.85
CA PRO A 32 8.05 -5.08 16.46
C PRO A 32 8.20 -6.29 17.39
N GLY A 33 8.43 -7.47 16.81
CA GLY A 33 8.81 -8.66 17.59
C GLY A 33 7.71 -9.69 17.81
N THR A 34 6.51 -9.52 17.28
CA THR A 34 5.52 -10.58 17.16
C THR A 34 5.80 -11.42 15.91
N ASN A 35 5.65 -12.73 16.02
CA ASN A 35 5.86 -13.66 14.90
C ASN A 35 4.64 -13.62 13.96
N HIS A 36 4.42 -12.46 13.32
CA HIS A 36 3.30 -12.27 12.40
C HIS A 36 3.48 -13.10 11.14
N LYS A 37 2.43 -13.79 10.73
CA LYS A 37 2.38 -14.38 9.40
C LYS A 37 2.00 -13.31 8.38
N ILE A 38 2.92 -13.00 7.48
CA ILE A 38 2.83 -11.88 6.54
C ILE A 38 2.48 -12.41 5.15
N LEU A 39 1.44 -11.83 4.55
CA LEU A 39 1.09 -12.00 3.15
C LEU A 39 1.42 -10.72 2.38
N ILE A 40 2.00 -10.86 1.19
CA ILE A 40 2.21 -9.77 0.23
C ILE A 40 1.37 -10.09 -1.01
N ALA A 41 0.11 -9.64 -0.99
CA ALA A 41 -0.82 -9.79 -2.09
C ALA A 41 -0.69 -8.60 -3.04
N TYR A 42 -0.40 -8.84 -4.33
CA TYR A 42 -0.21 -7.74 -5.26
C TYR A 42 -0.79 -8.04 -6.64
N PHE A 43 -1.35 -7.02 -7.27
CA PHE A 43 -1.76 -7.05 -8.67
C PHE A 43 -0.73 -6.30 -9.51
N SER A 44 -0.21 -6.95 -10.54
CA SER A 44 0.75 -6.36 -11.49
C SER A 44 0.63 -7.07 -12.83
N GLU A 45 0.45 -6.31 -13.88
CA GLU A 45 0.40 -6.80 -15.25
C GLU A 45 1.57 -6.23 -16.04
N PRO A 46 2.72 -6.94 -16.09
CA PRO A 46 3.81 -6.56 -16.98
C PRO A 46 3.39 -6.84 -18.41
N LEU A 47 3.60 -5.87 -19.30
CA LEU A 47 3.34 -6.03 -20.73
C LEU A 47 4.53 -6.74 -21.38
N PRO A 48 4.33 -7.77 -22.23
CA PRO A 48 5.42 -8.49 -22.88
C PRO A 48 5.96 -7.79 -24.11
N ASP A 49 5.25 -6.80 -24.65
CA ASP A 49 5.40 -6.24 -26.00
C ASP A 49 6.49 -5.20 -26.18
N GLY A 50 7.38 -5.04 -25.27
CA GLY A 50 8.45 -4.08 -25.45
C GLY A 50 8.98 -3.48 -24.15
N ILE A 51 10.00 -2.66 -24.27
CA ILE A 51 10.81 -2.18 -23.15
C ILE A 51 10.38 -0.77 -22.73
N ASP A 52 9.22 -0.30 -23.06
CA ASP A 52 8.86 1.05 -22.68
C ASP A 52 8.23 1.11 -21.28
N ALA A 53 9.10 1.13 -20.27
CA ALA A 53 8.71 1.39 -18.90
C ALA A 53 8.19 2.83 -18.68
N VAL A 54 8.39 3.72 -19.64
CA VAL A 54 7.95 5.13 -19.54
C VAL A 54 6.52 5.29 -19.98
N THR A 55 6.12 4.64 -21.07
CA THR A 55 4.73 4.66 -21.56
C THR A 55 3.84 3.70 -20.80
N SER A 56 4.39 2.62 -20.26
CA SER A 56 3.67 1.68 -19.42
C SER A 56 3.93 1.96 -17.93
N ALA A 57 2.95 2.49 -17.23
CA ALA A 57 3.02 2.63 -15.77
C ALA A 57 3.14 1.28 -15.03
N SER A 58 3.05 0.17 -15.75
CA SER A 58 3.03 -1.17 -15.20
C SER A 58 4.42 -1.81 -15.09
N ARG A 59 5.46 -1.27 -15.74
CA ARG A 59 6.77 -1.92 -15.87
C ARG A 59 7.93 -1.06 -15.39
N VAL A 60 9.01 -1.75 -14.97
CA VAL A 60 10.28 -1.14 -14.58
C VAL A 60 11.44 -2.09 -14.91
N ILE A 61 12.57 -1.55 -15.32
CA ILE A 61 13.82 -2.30 -15.47
C ILE A 61 14.72 -1.93 -14.29
N VAL A 62 15.19 -2.94 -13.56
CA VAL A 62 16.12 -2.80 -12.44
C VAL A 62 17.25 -3.78 -12.65
N ASP A 63 18.49 -3.29 -12.68
CA ASP A 63 19.71 -4.07 -12.88
C ASP A 63 19.70 -4.98 -14.12
N GLY A 64 18.93 -4.60 -15.15
CA GLY A 64 18.78 -5.34 -16.41
C GLY A 64 17.58 -6.28 -16.46
N ASP A 65 16.91 -6.52 -15.35
CA ASP A 65 15.74 -7.38 -15.26
C ASP A 65 14.44 -6.57 -15.38
N LEU A 66 13.47 -7.13 -16.10
CA LEU A 66 12.14 -6.55 -16.27
C LEU A 66 11.20 -7.01 -15.17
N TYR A 67 10.61 -6.06 -14.46
CA TYR A 67 9.57 -6.29 -13.45
C TYR A 67 8.27 -5.58 -13.81
N GLY A 68 7.14 -6.07 -13.28
CA GLY A 68 6.01 -5.20 -13.03
C GLY A 68 6.38 -4.16 -11.95
N SER A 69 5.95 -2.91 -12.12
CA SER A 69 6.32 -1.86 -11.15
C SER A 69 5.89 -2.19 -9.72
N VAL A 70 4.66 -2.70 -9.55
CA VAL A 70 4.16 -3.17 -8.25
C VAL A 70 4.88 -4.44 -7.80
N GLN A 71 5.19 -5.36 -8.73
CA GLN A 71 5.96 -6.56 -8.45
C GLN A 71 7.33 -6.25 -7.86
N TYR A 72 8.04 -5.24 -8.40
CA TYR A 72 9.34 -4.84 -7.85
C TYR A 72 9.22 -4.37 -6.39
N VAL A 73 8.23 -3.54 -6.08
CA VAL A 73 7.99 -3.09 -4.69
C VAL A 73 7.68 -4.30 -3.80
N ALA A 74 6.80 -5.22 -4.26
CA ALA A 74 6.47 -6.47 -3.54
C ALA A 74 7.71 -7.34 -3.28
N THR A 75 8.61 -7.46 -4.27
CA THR A 75 9.87 -8.22 -4.12
C THR A 75 10.75 -7.62 -3.03
N VAL A 76 10.91 -6.29 -3.00
CA VAL A 76 11.71 -5.62 -1.95
C VAL A 76 11.09 -5.81 -0.56
N ILE A 77 9.75 -5.76 -0.46
CA ILE A 77 9.03 -6.03 0.80
C ILE A 77 9.27 -7.49 1.22
N GLN A 78 9.15 -8.45 0.31
CA GLN A 78 9.38 -9.87 0.58
C GLN A 78 10.80 -10.13 1.09
N GLU A 79 11.81 -9.60 0.42
CA GLU A 79 13.21 -9.75 0.82
C GLU A 79 13.48 -9.19 2.23
N ALA A 80 12.79 -8.11 2.59
CA ALA A 80 12.98 -7.45 3.87
C ALA A 80 12.21 -8.11 5.02
N THR A 81 11.02 -8.66 4.75
CA THR A 81 10.10 -9.17 5.78
C THR A 81 10.04 -10.70 5.85
N GLY A 82 10.43 -11.39 4.78
CA GLY A 82 10.28 -12.85 4.65
C GLY A 82 8.83 -13.32 4.45
N GLY A 83 7.88 -12.41 4.16
CA GLY A 83 6.48 -12.75 3.93
C GLY A 83 6.22 -13.58 2.67
N ASP A 84 5.08 -14.28 2.65
CA ASP A 84 4.62 -15.03 1.49
C ASP A 84 4.13 -14.06 0.41
N MET A 85 4.70 -14.14 -0.80
CA MET A 85 4.34 -13.24 -1.90
C MET A 85 3.43 -13.91 -2.90
N ILE A 86 2.25 -13.36 -3.15
CA ILE A 86 1.24 -13.91 -4.06
C ILE A 86 0.77 -12.83 -5.04
N ARG A 87 0.89 -13.14 -6.34
CA ARG A 87 0.32 -12.32 -7.40
C ARG A 87 -1.18 -12.58 -7.54
N ILE A 88 -1.98 -11.52 -7.53
CA ILE A 88 -3.41 -11.57 -7.84
C ILE A 88 -3.57 -11.70 -9.35
N GLN A 89 -4.25 -12.76 -9.78
CA GLN A 89 -4.51 -13.09 -11.18
C GLN A 89 -6.00 -13.28 -11.40
N THR A 90 -6.49 -12.76 -12.51
CA THR A 90 -7.87 -12.99 -12.96
C THR A 90 -7.99 -14.31 -13.71
N ALA A 91 -9.15 -14.96 -13.65
CA ALA A 91 -9.42 -16.21 -14.36
C ALA A 91 -9.37 -16.04 -15.88
N GLN A 92 -9.80 -14.87 -16.36
CA GLN A 92 -9.59 -14.44 -17.74
C GLN A 92 -8.38 -13.49 -17.74
N PRO A 93 -7.25 -13.89 -18.36
CA PRO A 93 -6.08 -13.02 -18.44
C PRO A 93 -6.38 -11.68 -19.12
N TYR A 94 -5.73 -10.61 -18.67
CA TYR A 94 -5.78 -9.33 -19.37
C TYR A 94 -5.02 -9.40 -20.71
N PRO A 95 -5.41 -8.57 -21.68
CA PRO A 95 -4.68 -8.46 -22.94
C PRO A 95 -3.19 -8.14 -22.75
N ASP A 96 -2.37 -8.65 -23.67
CA ASP A 96 -0.91 -8.47 -23.62
C ASP A 96 -0.46 -7.07 -24.07
N ASN A 97 -1.28 -6.38 -24.88
CA ASN A 97 -0.95 -5.02 -25.33
C ASN A 97 -1.60 -3.95 -24.45
N PHE A 98 -0.97 -2.78 -24.38
CA PHE A 98 -1.39 -1.71 -23.49
C PHE A 98 -2.77 -1.15 -23.82
N ASP A 99 -3.08 -0.93 -25.09
CA ASP A 99 -4.32 -0.25 -25.48
C ASP A 99 -5.54 -1.09 -25.16
N ASP A 100 -5.51 -2.39 -25.48
CA ASP A 100 -6.59 -3.32 -25.17
C ASP A 100 -6.73 -3.56 -23.67
N LEU A 101 -5.60 -3.66 -22.95
CA LEU A 101 -5.61 -3.76 -21.49
C LEU A 101 -6.23 -2.52 -20.85
N ALA A 102 -5.86 -1.33 -21.32
CA ALA A 102 -6.40 -0.07 -20.83
C ALA A 102 -7.89 0.06 -21.11
N ALA A 103 -8.34 -0.36 -22.29
CA ALA A 103 -9.76 -0.35 -22.69
C ALA A 103 -10.58 -1.34 -21.82
N GLN A 104 -10.05 -2.56 -21.60
CA GLN A 104 -10.71 -3.53 -20.73
C GLN A 104 -10.82 -3.00 -19.29
N ALA A 105 -9.72 -2.49 -18.73
CA ALA A 105 -9.71 -1.94 -17.38
C ALA A 105 -10.66 -0.75 -17.21
N ASP A 106 -10.79 0.11 -18.23
CA ASP A 106 -11.76 1.22 -18.20
C ASP A 106 -13.21 0.72 -18.30
N ASN A 107 -13.48 -0.30 -19.12
CA ASN A 107 -14.79 -0.93 -19.19
C ASN A 107 -15.19 -1.59 -17.86
N GLU A 108 -14.27 -2.31 -17.22
CA GLU A 108 -14.51 -2.91 -15.90
C GLU A 108 -14.87 -1.83 -14.88
N ARG A 109 -14.08 -0.74 -14.83
CA ARG A 109 -14.31 0.38 -13.94
C ARG A 109 -15.67 1.08 -14.17
N GLN A 110 -16.00 1.38 -15.44
CA GLN A 110 -17.23 2.12 -15.78
C GLN A 110 -18.50 1.31 -15.48
N ASN A 111 -18.40 -0.01 -15.54
CA ASN A 111 -19.54 -0.91 -15.35
C ASN A 111 -19.49 -1.67 -14.02
N ASP A 112 -18.57 -1.30 -13.12
CA ASP A 112 -18.38 -1.92 -11.79
C ASP A 112 -18.25 -3.46 -11.89
N ILE A 113 -17.43 -3.91 -12.86
CA ILE A 113 -17.22 -5.35 -13.10
C ILE A 113 -16.04 -5.81 -12.25
N HIS A 114 -16.31 -6.68 -11.29
CA HIS A 114 -15.32 -7.37 -10.49
C HIS A 114 -14.91 -8.69 -11.18
N PRO A 115 -13.75 -8.77 -11.84
CA PRO A 115 -13.36 -9.97 -12.57
C PRO A 115 -13.12 -11.15 -11.62
N THR A 116 -13.55 -12.34 -12.02
CA THR A 116 -13.28 -13.55 -11.24
C THR A 116 -11.78 -13.76 -11.10
N LEU A 117 -11.32 -14.06 -9.89
CA LEU A 117 -9.91 -14.37 -9.62
C LEU A 117 -9.61 -15.85 -9.85
N ALA A 118 -8.47 -16.12 -10.50
CA ALA A 118 -7.86 -17.45 -10.52
C ALA A 118 -7.04 -17.71 -9.24
N THR A 119 -6.58 -16.63 -8.60
CA THR A 119 -5.76 -16.73 -7.38
C THR A 119 -6.55 -17.38 -6.25
N GLU A 120 -5.98 -18.44 -5.68
CA GLU A 120 -6.37 -19.05 -4.43
C GLU A 120 -5.27 -18.80 -3.39
N ILE A 121 -5.65 -18.57 -2.14
CA ILE A 121 -4.73 -18.39 -1.03
C ILE A 121 -5.13 -19.36 0.07
N ASP A 122 -4.41 -20.48 0.12
CA ASP A 122 -4.63 -21.47 1.15
C ASP A 122 -4.34 -20.88 2.51
N ASN A 123 -5.19 -21.17 3.49
CA ASN A 123 -5.04 -20.70 4.86
C ASN A 123 -4.94 -19.16 4.99
N PHE A 124 -5.69 -18.40 4.17
CA PHE A 124 -5.72 -16.94 4.24
C PHE A 124 -5.95 -16.40 5.66
N ASN A 125 -6.75 -17.12 6.44
CA ASN A 125 -7.06 -16.74 7.81
C ASN A 125 -5.86 -16.79 8.76
N ASP A 126 -4.80 -17.51 8.42
CA ASP A 126 -3.58 -17.60 9.25
C ASP A 126 -2.69 -16.35 9.16
N TYR A 127 -2.92 -15.47 8.18
CA TYR A 127 -2.15 -14.23 8.05
C TYR A 127 -2.70 -13.15 8.97
N ASP A 128 -1.80 -12.48 9.69
CA ASP A 128 -2.11 -11.36 10.57
C ASP A 128 -1.94 -10.02 9.86
N VAL A 129 -0.91 -9.94 9.02
CA VAL A 129 -0.52 -8.74 8.27
C VAL A 129 -0.59 -9.00 6.78
N ILE A 130 -1.29 -8.15 6.06
CA ILE A 130 -1.43 -8.24 4.61
C ILE A 130 -0.96 -6.95 3.95
N PHE A 131 0.13 -7.03 3.22
CA PHE A 131 0.50 -6.00 2.28
C PHE A 131 -0.39 -6.11 1.04
N VAL A 132 -1.00 -5.01 0.62
CA VAL A 132 -1.91 -4.97 -0.55
C VAL A 132 -1.34 -4.04 -1.61
N GLY A 133 -0.88 -4.61 -2.72
CA GLY A 133 -0.15 -3.90 -3.78
C GLY A 133 -0.93 -3.75 -5.07
N TYR A 134 -0.98 -2.52 -5.63
CA TYR A 134 -1.70 -2.25 -6.88
C TYR A 134 -1.16 -1.02 -7.63
N PRO A 135 -1.27 -0.99 -8.96
CA PRO A 135 -1.05 0.23 -9.73
C PRO A 135 -2.29 1.10 -9.67
N ILE A 136 -2.13 2.44 -9.65
CA ILE A 136 -3.27 3.33 -9.86
C ILE A 136 -3.62 3.34 -11.36
N ARG A 137 -4.86 2.97 -11.67
CA ARG A 137 -5.43 2.99 -13.03
C ARG A 137 -6.70 3.83 -13.04
N TRP A 138 -6.79 4.77 -13.97
CA TRP A 138 -7.97 5.66 -14.05
C TRP A 138 -8.36 6.29 -12.71
N TYR A 139 -7.35 6.69 -11.91
CA TYR A 139 -7.50 7.30 -10.58
C TYR A 139 -8.15 6.40 -9.52
N GLN A 140 -8.11 5.08 -9.68
CA GLN A 140 -8.60 4.12 -8.69
C GLN A 140 -7.76 2.83 -8.68
N MET A 141 -8.09 1.88 -7.80
CA MET A 141 -7.56 0.52 -7.85
C MET A 141 -8.05 -0.23 -9.10
N PRO A 142 -7.28 -1.17 -9.67
CA PRO A 142 -7.80 -2.13 -10.65
C PRO A 142 -8.97 -2.93 -10.08
N MET A 143 -9.97 -3.23 -10.88
CA MET A 143 -11.17 -3.96 -10.43
C MET A 143 -10.85 -5.36 -9.88
N ALA A 144 -9.73 -5.98 -10.29
CA ALA A 144 -9.22 -7.21 -9.68
C ALA A 144 -8.88 -7.07 -8.18
N MET A 145 -8.59 -5.86 -7.69
CA MET A 145 -8.39 -5.62 -6.25
C MET A 145 -9.69 -5.55 -5.48
N TYR A 146 -10.77 -5.05 -6.09
CA TYR A 146 -12.11 -5.15 -5.51
C TYR A 146 -12.53 -6.61 -5.41
N SER A 147 -12.28 -7.42 -6.47
CA SER A 147 -12.49 -8.88 -6.42
C SER A 147 -11.69 -9.56 -5.32
N PHE A 148 -10.47 -9.06 -5.01
CA PHE A 148 -9.67 -9.58 -3.90
C PHE A 148 -10.38 -9.35 -2.56
N PHE A 149 -10.86 -8.14 -2.31
CA PHE A 149 -11.58 -7.83 -1.07
C PHE A 149 -12.96 -8.51 -0.97
N ASP A 150 -13.61 -8.78 -2.10
CA ASP A 150 -14.84 -9.59 -2.13
C ASP A 150 -14.59 -11.06 -1.74
N LYS A 151 -13.43 -11.59 -2.15
CA LYS A 151 -13.10 -13.02 -1.98
C LYS A 151 -12.49 -13.34 -0.63
N PHE A 152 -11.66 -12.43 -0.09
CA PHE A 152 -10.83 -12.67 1.10
C PHE A 152 -11.23 -11.73 2.24
N ASP A 153 -11.73 -12.30 3.34
CA ASP A 153 -12.11 -11.52 4.52
C ASP A 153 -10.88 -11.01 5.27
N CYS A 154 -10.66 -9.72 5.19
CA CYS A 154 -9.56 -9.03 5.87
C CYS A 154 -9.94 -8.50 7.27
N SER A 155 -11.12 -8.81 7.79
CA SER A 155 -11.56 -8.36 9.12
C SER A 155 -10.61 -8.84 10.22
N GLY A 156 -10.26 -7.94 11.13
CA GLY A 156 -9.33 -8.20 12.23
C GLY A 156 -7.85 -8.30 11.83
N LYS A 157 -7.51 -8.09 10.56
CA LYS A 157 -6.14 -8.12 10.05
C LYS A 157 -5.56 -6.71 9.93
N THR A 158 -4.23 -6.62 9.92
CA THR A 158 -3.52 -5.38 9.61
C THR A 158 -3.29 -5.28 8.11
N LEU A 159 -3.80 -4.24 7.47
CA LEU A 159 -3.59 -3.95 6.05
C LEU A 159 -2.54 -2.86 5.86
N ILE A 160 -1.58 -3.13 4.98
CA ILE A 160 -0.49 -2.22 4.64
C ILE A 160 -0.51 -1.99 3.13
N PRO A 161 -1.16 -0.93 2.63
CA PRO A 161 -1.26 -0.69 1.20
C PRO A 161 0.04 -0.20 0.60
N PHE A 162 0.34 -0.61 -0.63
CA PHE A 162 1.39 0.00 -1.42
C PHE A 162 0.96 0.15 -2.89
N SER A 163 1.36 1.24 -3.52
CA SER A 163 0.92 1.52 -4.89
C SER A 163 2.00 2.13 -5.77
N THR A 164 1.85 1.92 -7.08
CA THR A 164 2.60 2.65 -8.10
C THR A 164 1.64 3.50 -8.93
N HIS A 165 2.09 4.69 -9.37
CA HIS A 165 1.23 5.63 -10.07
C HIS A 165 1.97 6.45 -11.12
N GLY A 166 1.24 7.06 -12.06
CA GLY A 166 1.77 7.94 -13.10
C GLY A 166 1.96 9.41 -12.69
N GLY A 167 1.68 9.76 -11.42
CA GLY A 167 1.73 11.13 -10.90
C GLY A 167 0.55 11.49 -10.00
N SER A 168 -0.45 10.61 -9.89
CA SER A 168 -1.70 10.86 -9.16
C SER A 168 -1.66 10.56 -7.66
N GLY A 169 -0.57 10.00 -7.13
CA GLY A 169 -0.53 9.53 -5.74
C GLY A 169 -1.55 8.42 -5.48
N TRP A 170 -2.16 8.44 -4.32
CA TRP A 170 -3.16 7.45 -3.89
C TRP A 170 -4.52 7.57 -4.60
N SER A 171 -4.89 8.74 -5.08
CA SER A 171 -6.17 9.00 -5.79
C SER A 171 -7.44 8.58 -5.03
N GLY A 172 -7.44 8.66 -3.69
CA GLY A 172 -8.60 8.26 -2.87
C GLY A 172 -8.66 6.76 -2.53
N THR A 173 -7.79 5.93 -3.08
CA THR A 173 -7.87 4.46 -2.91
C THR A 173 -7.69 3.97 -1.47
N LEU A 174 -7.12 4.77 -0.58
CA LEU A 174 -7.04 4.42 0.84
C LEU A 174 -8.40 4.50 1.51
N GLU A 175 -9.22 5.46 1.12
CA GLU A 175 -10.62 5.59 1.54
C GLU A 175 -11.44 4.43 1.01
N ASP A 176 -11.27 4.08 -0.27
CA ASP A 176 -11.95 2.92 -0.88
C ASP A 176 -11.65 1.64 -0.10
N ILE A 177 -10.38 1.38 0.28
CA ILE A 177 -10.01 0.21 1.08
C ILE A 177 -10.67 0.25 2.45
N ARG A 178 -10.72 1.40 3.14
CA ARG A 178 -11.39 1.51 4.45
C ARG A 178 -12.89 1.22 4.37
N GLU A 179 -13.53 1.63 3.27
CA GLU A 179 -14.96 1.36 3.04
C GLU A 179 -15.21 -0.13 2.73
N LEU A 180 -14.32 -0.77 1.94
CA LEU A 180 -14.44 -2.18 1.59
C LEU A 180 -14.20 -3.11 2.77
N VAL A 181 -13.29 -2.74 3.68
CA VAL A 181 -12.87 -3.60 4.81
C VAL A 181 -12.84 -2.83 6.14
N PRO A 182 -13.99 -2.35 6.63
CA PRO A 182 -14.05 -1.50 7.83
C PRO A 182 -13.61 -2.22 9.11
N GLY A 183 -13.52 -3.56 9.08
CA GLY A 183 -13.02 -4.37 10.20
C GLY A 183 -11.52 -4.57 10.24
N ALA A 184 -10.76 -4.05 9.26
CA ALA A 184 -9.30 -4.15 9.22
C ALA A 184 -8.63 -2.91 9.83
N THR A 185 -7.45 -3.10 10.42
CA THR A 185 -6.58 -2.00 10.85
C THR A 185 -5.68 -1.58 9.71
N MET A 186 -5.74 -0.32 9.26
CA MET A 186 -4.86 0.19 8.21
C MET A 186 -3.66 0.91 8.79
N VAL A 187 -2.47 0.54 8.31
CA VAL A 187 -1.18 1.19 8.60
C VAL A 187 -0.76 2.09 7.44
N ASP A 188 0.10 3.07 7.69
CA ASP A 188 0.67 3.97 6.68
C ASP A 188 1.25 3.22 5.49
N GLY A 189 0.71 3.49 4.31
CA GLY A 189 1.11 2.84 3.07
C GLY A 189 2.31 3.49 2.38
N TYR A 190 2.77 2.86 1.29
CA TYR A 190 3.83 3.36 0.44
C TYR A 190 3.35 3.57 -0.99
N SER A 191 3.36 4.80 -1.47
CA SER A 191 2.99 5.14 -2.84
C SER A 191 4.16 5.77 -3.59
N ILE A 192 4.45 5.28 -4.79
CA ILE A 192 5.59 5.75 -5.57
C ILE A 192 5.24 5.99 -7.04
N SER A 193 5.78 7.09 -7.57
CA SER A 193 5.69 7.35 -9.02
C SER A 193 6.51 6.31 -9.81
N ARG A 194 5.93 5.84 -10.93
CA ARG A 194 6.60 4.94 -11.88
C ARG A 194 8.02 5.38 -12.26
N ASN A 195 8.25 6.69 -12.35
CA ASN A 195 9.55 7.25 -12.73
C ASN A 195 10.64 7.03 -11.65
N ASN A 196 10.25 6.76 -10.43
CA ASN A 196 11.14 6.59 -9.29
C ASN A 196 11.21 5.13 -8.80
N THR A 197 10.41 4.23 -9.38
CA THR A 197 10.32 2.84 -8.91
C THR A 197 11.66 2.11 -9.00
N ALA A 198 12.42 2.28 -10.08
CA ALA A 198 13.73 1.62 -10.26
C ALA A 198 14.75 1.94 -9.15
N THR A 199 14.64 3.12 -8.54
CA THR A 199 15.57 3.59 -7.50
C THR A 199 14.96 3.59 -6.09
N SER A 200 13.77 2.97 -5.92
CA SER A 200 12.99 3.10 -4.69
C SER A 200 13.42 2.18 -3.54
N ARG A 201 14.33 1.22 -3.76
CA ARG A 201 14.71 0.21 -2.77
C ARG A 201 14.96 0.79 -1.37
N ASN A 202 15.81 1.79 -1.26
CA ASN A 202 16.14 2.42 0.02
C ASN A 202 14.93 3.12 0.64
N GLY A 203 14.06 3.73 -0.19
CA GLY A 203 12.82 4.34 0.26
C GLY A 203 11.85 3.32 0.87
N ILE A 204 11.70 2.16 0.21
CA ILE A 204 10.87 1.05 0.70
C ILE A 204 11.42 0.53 2.04
N LEU A 205 12.73 0.28 2.14
CA LEU A 205 13.34 -0.21 3.38
C LEU A 205 13.18 0.78 4.54
N ASN A 206 13.34 2.08 4.27
CA ASN A 206 13.12 3.13 5.29
C ASN A 206 11.65 3.20 5.73
N TRP A 207 10.72 3.05 4.79
CA TRP A 207 9.30 2.99 5.11
C TRP A 207 8.96 1.77 5.97
N LEU A 208 9.47 0.57 5.64
CA LEU A 208 9.25 -0.65 6.43
C LEU A 208 9.76 -0.51 7.86
N ARG A 209 10.93 0.14 8.07
CA ARG A 209 11.42 0.46 9.42
C ARG A 209 10.49 1.44 10.15
N LYS A 210 10.05 2.49 9.45
CA LYS A 210 9.15 3.50 10.04
C LYS A 210 7.85 2.88 10.56
N ILE A 211 7.30 1.88 9.85
CA ILE A 211 6.06 1.20 10.26
C ILE A 211 6.30 -0.04 11.13
N GLY A 212 7.54 -0.28 11.60
CA GLY A 212 7.88 -1.36 12.52
C GLY A 212 7.93 -2.77 11.91
N MET A 213 8.01 -2.90 10.58
CA MET A 213 8.04 -4.20 9.90
C MET A 213 9.44 -4.80 9.77
N THR A 214 10.48 -4.00 9.99
CA THR A 214 11.89 -4.42 10.01
C THR A 214 12.68 -3.60 11.03
N GLU A 215 13.89 -4.09 11.40
CA GLU A 215 14.85 -3.37 12.25
C GLU A 215 15.54 -2.22 11.51
#